data_70c7b4ebedced695af84681238a6ff37
#
_entry.id   70c7b4ebedced695af84681238a6ff37
#
_cell.length_a   1.000
_cell.length_b   1.000
_cell.length_c   1.000
_cell.angle_alpha   90.00
_cell.angle_beta   90.00
_cell.angle_gamma   90.00
#
_symmetry.space_group_name_H-M   'P 1'
#
loop_
_entity.id
_entity.type
_entity.pdbx_description
1 polymer ?
#
loop_
_entity_poly.entity_id
_entity_poly.type
_entity_poly.pdbx_seq_one_letter_code
_entity_poly.pdbx_strand_id
1 'polypeptide(L)'
;LVDACGVLAGSPTSGSVNHFGSTGSFTLPNSGIRVSCSSKYIDLGTLLEAGLGAQVEPLVTTVRVEQTLDDYLAGRDTLVDWLLANGADYTAPEQPDAPLTRGRLAWMLWQAAGAPEAEPAPFSDLMPFAYYAPGVGWCDQTGVANGVPGGAFRASCAVTLEEAAQMLVRFVRQQGLTPAEVRSGAPVLASDPAPWASESVAQAWRWGLVAEGADPTGVLTRAQGEALLARLTS
;
A
#
# COMPACT_ATOMS: atom_id res chain seq x y z
N LEU A 1 -3.17 -1.60 -5.75
CA LEU A 1 -2.40 -0.97 -6.86
C LEU A 1 -2.29 0.55 -6.67
N VAL A 2 -3.39 1.25 -6.36
CA VAL A 2 -3.37 2.71 -6.17
C VAL A 2 -2.46 3.12 -5.02
N ASP A 3 -2.48 2.39 -3.90
CA ASP A 3 -1.60 2.65 -2.76
C ASP A 3 -0.11 2.40 -3.04
N ALA A 4 0.20 1.59 -4.04
CA ALA A 4 1.57 1.29 -4.44
C ALA A 4 2.13 2.28 -5.46
N CYS A 5 1.27 2.92 -6.26
CA CYS A 5 1.65 3.77 -7.38
C CYS A 5 1.38 5.27 -7.16
N GLY A 6 0.82 5.65 -6.01
CA GLY A 6 0.41 7.02 -5.75
C GLY A 6 -1.02 7.31 -6.23
N VAL A 7 -1.24 8.51 -6.78
CA VAL A 7 -2.56 8.95 -7.25
C VAL A 7 -2.79 8.54 -8.69
N LEU A 8 -3.92 7.90 -8.96
CA LEU A 8 -4.34 7.58 -10.32
C LEU A 8 -5.24 8.70 -10.86
N ALA A 9 -4.72 9.47 -11.80
CA ALA A 9 -5.48 10.53 -12.47
C ALA A 9 -5.85 10.14 -13.89
N GLY A 10 -7.02 10.57 -14.36
CA GLY A 10 -7.51 10.34 -15.72
C GLY A 10 -8.94 9.84 -15.76
N SER A 11 -9.33 9.26 -16.88
CA SER A 11 -10.61 8.57 -17.03
C SER A 11 -10.51 7.12 -16.52
N PRO A 12 -11.61 6.54 -16.04
CA PRO A 12 -11.64 5.11 -15.72
C PRO A 12 -11.25 4.28 -16.96
N THR A 13 -10.56 3.16 -16.74
CA THR A 13 -10.21 2.27 -17.85
C THR A 13 -11.46 1.68 -18.50
N SER A 14 -11.47 1.55 -19.83
CA SER A 14 -12.58 0.92 -20.56
C SER A 14 -12.61 -0.62 -20.42
N GLY A 15 -11.53 -1.22 -19.93
CA GLY A 15 -11.39 -2.66 -19.73
C GLY A 15 -11.36 -3.05 -18.27
N SER A 16 -11.79 -4.28 -17.98
CA SER A 16 -11.67 -4.87 -16.66
C SER A 16 -10.25 -5.38 -16.39
N VAL A 17 -9.91 -5.54 -15.10
CA VAL A 17 -8.64 -6.15 -14.67
C VAL A 17 -8.50 -7.55 -15.26
N ASN A 18 -9.58 -8.33 -15.25
CA ASN A 18 -9.66 -9.62 -15.93
C ASN A 18 -10.24 -9.41 -17.33
N HIS A 19 -9.53 -9.86 -18.34
CA HIS A 19 -9.92 -9.59 -19.72
C HIS A 19 -9.47 -10.67 -20.68
N PHE A 20 -10.10 -10.71 -21.86
CA PHE A 20 -9.65 -11.53 -22.96
C PHE A 20 -8.56 -10.78 -23.75
N GLY A 21 -7.44 -11.47 -23.98
CA GLY A 21 -6.29 -10.93 -24.71
C GLY A 21 -5.75 -11.90 -25.76
N SER A 22 -4.58 -11.61 -26.30
CA SER A 22 -3.89 -12.42 -27.32
C SER A 22 -4.79 -12.71 -28.53
N THR A 23 -5.06 -11.67 -29.32
CA THR A 23 -5.92 -11.81 -30.50
C THR A 23 -5.25 -12.62 -31.60
N GLY A 24 -5.93 -13.69 -32.04
CA GLY A 24 -5.68 -14.35 -33.32
C GLY A 24 -6.57 -13.76 -34.41
N SER A 25 -6.13 -13.82 -35.64
CA SER A 25 -6.98 -13.40 -36.78
C SER A 25 -6.96 -14.42 -37.91
N PHE A 26 -8.08 -14.54 -38.60
CA PHE A 26 -8.24 -15.33 -39.81
C PHE A 26 -9.10 -14.55 -40.82
N THR A 27 -8.96 -14.92 -42.09
CA THR A 27 -9.74 -14.30 -43.17
C THR A 27 -10.77 -15.29 -43.69
N LEU A 28 -12.03 -14.86 -43.78
CA LEU A 28 -13.10 -15.64 -44.31
C LEU A 28 -12.86 -15.86 -45.83
N PRO A 29 -12.85 -17.12 -46.31
CA PRO A 29 -12.42 -17.43 -47.67
C PRO A 29 -13.35 -16.87 -48.74
N ASN A 30 -14.65 -16.73 -48.46
CA ASN A 30 -15.65 -16.30 -49.45
C ASN A 30 -15.82 -14.79 -49.53
N SER A 31 -15.67 -14.08 -48.42
CA SER A 31 -15.91 -12.62 -48.33
C SER A 31 -14.63 -11.78 -48.24
N GLY A 32 -13.49 -12.43 -47.94
CA GLY A 32 -12.25 -11.70 -47.67
C GLY A 32 -12.24 -10.91 -46.34
N ILE A 33 -13.29 -10.99 -45.53
CA ILE A 33 -13.40 -10.29 -44.28
C ILE A 33 -12.40 -10.87 -43.27
N ARG A 34 -11.56 -10.02 -42.68
CA ARG A 34 -10.66 -10.40 -41.60
C ARG A 34 -11.41 -10.38 -40.29
N VAL A 35 -11.42 -11.51 -39.58
CA VAL A 35 -12.01 -11.65 -38.26
C VAL A 35 -10.88 -11.76 -37.24
N SER A 36 -10.97 -11.01 -36.16
CA SER A 36 -10.07 -11.12 -35.02
C SER A 36 -10.84 -11.56 -33.79
N CYS A 37 -10.31 -12.52 -33.07
CA CYS A 37 -10.90 -12.98 -31.81
C CYS A 37 -9.80 -13.17 -30.75
N SER A 38 -10.14 -12.92 -29.50
CA SER A 38 -9.27 -13.20 -28.38
C SER A 38 -9.19 -14.69 -28.09
N SER A 39 -8.00 -15.21 -27.87
CA SER A 39 -7.73 -16.63 -27.66
C SER A 39 -7.37 -16.98 -26.21
N LYS A 40 -7.07 -15.99 -25.37
CA LYS A 40 -6.68 -16.19 -23.97
C LYS A 40 -7.51 -15.32 -23.05
N TYR A 41 -7.95 -15.90 -21.94
CA TYR A 41 -8.45 -15.16 -20.81
C TYR A 41 -7.29 -14.87 -19.86
N ILE A 42 -7.12 -13.62 -19.46
CA ILE A 42 -6.08 -13.16 -18.54
C ILE A 42 -6.78 -12.83 -17.23
N ASP A 43 -6.50 -13.63 -16.22
CA ASP A 43 -7.01 -13.46 -14.85
C ASP A 43 -5.92 -12.87 -13.96
N LEU A 44 -5.85 -11.55 -13.93
CA LEU A 44 -4.91 -10.82 -13.07
C LEU A 44 -5.36 -10.81 -11.61
N GLY A 45 -6.66 -10.96 -11.35
CA GLY A 45 -7.20 -11.01 -9.98
C GLY A 45 -6.63 -12.18 -9.19
N THR A 46 -6.56 -13.35 -9.81
CA THR A 46 -5.96 -14.56 -9.21
C THR A 46 -4.44 -14.47 -9.15
N LEU A 47 -3.79 -13.90 -10.19
CA LEU A 47 -2.34 -13.78 -10.24
C LEU A 47 -1.77 -12.81 -9.19
N LEU A 48 -2.53 -11.80 -8.81
CA LEU A 48 -2.06 -10.79 -7.86
C LEU A 48 -2.27 -11.19 -6.39
N GLU A 49 -2.91 -12.34 -6.10
CA GLU A 49 -3.25 -12.83 -4.75
C GLU A 49 -3.81 -11.74 -3.79
N ALA A 50 -4.15 -10.60 -4.35
CA ALA A 50 -4.33 -9.35 -3.63
C ALA A 50 -5.77 -9.13 -3.19
N GLY A 51 -6.53 -10.17 -2.87
CA GLY A 51 -7.89 -9.97 -2.34
C GLY A 51 -8.81 -9.13 -3.25
N LEU A 52 -8.37 -8.80 -4.44
CA LEU A 52 -9.19 -8.29 -5.53
C LEU A 52 -10.03 -9.47 -5.98
N GLY A 53 -11.04 -9.82 -5.16
CA GLY A 53 -12.00 -10.83 -5.53
C GLY A 53 -12.41 -10.64 -6.97
N ALA A 54 -13.04 -11.59 -7.61
CA ALA A 54 -13.44 -11.62 -9.03
C ALA A 54 -14.26 -10.39 -9.52
N GLN A 55 -13.93 -9.23 -9.03
CA GLN A 55 -14.49 -7.93 -9.39
C GLN A 55 -13.93 -7.54 -10.74
N VAL A 56 -14.79 -7.70 -11.73
CA VAL A 56 -14.58 -7.37 -13.14
C VAL A 56 -14.74 -5.86 -13.36
N GLU A 57 -14.33 -5.04 -12.40
CA GLU A 57 -14.54 -3.60 -12.51
C GLU A 57 -13.34 -2.89 -13.17
N PRO A 58 -13.59 -1.84 -13.96
CA PRO A 58 -12.54 -0.98 -14.50
C PRO A 58 -11.73 -0.37 -13.35
N LEU A 59 -10.47 -0.04 -13.59
CA LEU A 59 -9.70 0.76 -12.65
C LEU A 59 -10.34 2.14 -12.53
N VAL A 60 -10.81 2.45 -11.32
CA VAL A 60 -11.38 3.75 -11.01
C VAL A 60 -10.24 4.71 -10.67
N THR A 61 -10.26 5.89 -11.26
CA THR A 61 -9.26 6.94 -11.00
C THR A 61 -9.56 7.67 -9.69
N THR A 62 -8.53 7.99 -8.93
CA THR A 62 -8.65 8.82 -7.72
C THR A 62 -9.03 10.25 -8.09
N VAL A 63 -8.46 10.74 -9.18
CA VAL A 63 -8.78 12.06 -9.78
C VAL A 63 -9.32 11.83 -11.17
N ARG A 64 -10.58 12.20 -11.36
CA ARG A 64 -11.23 12.09 -12.66
C ARG A 64 -10.87 13.30 -13.52
N VAL A 65 -10.13 13.05 -14.60
CA VAL A 65 -9.81 14.03 -15.64
C VAL A 65 -10.23 13.43 -16.96
N GLU A 66 -11.18 14.07 -17.63
CA GLU A 66 -11.71 13.57 -18.91
C GLU A 66 -11.28 14.46 -20.05
N GLN A 67 -10.84 13.85 -21.14
CA GLN A 67 -10.59 14.53 -22.41
C GLN A 67 -11.89 15.08 -22.96
N THR A 68 -11.97 16.39 -23.20
CA THR A 68 -13.12 16.98 -23.89
C THR A 68 -12.94 16.90 -25.40
N LEU A 69 -14.04 16.94 -26.14
CA LEU A 69 -13.99 16.98 -27.61
C LEU A 69 -13.28 18.25 -28.12
N ASP A 70 -13.50 19.39 -27.46
CA ASP A 70 -12.87 20.65 -27.83
C ASP A 70 -11.36 20.62 -27.62
N ASP A 71 -10.87 20.01 -26.50
CA ASP A 71 -9.46 19.86 -26.27
C ASP A 71 -8.84 18.89 -27.27
N TYR A 72 -9.52 17.77 -27.55
CA TYR A 72 -9.05 16.81 -28.55
C TYR A 72 -8.92 17.45 -29.93
N LEU A 73 -9.93 18.23 -30.39
CA LEU A 73 -9.90 18.92 -31.67
C LEU A 73 -8.84 20.02 -31.70
N ALA A 74 -8.55 20.63 -30.57
CA ALA A 74 -7.46 21.61 -30.43
C ALA A 74 -6.07 20.98 -30.28
N GLY A 75 -5.96 19.66 -30.31
CA GLY A 75 -4.71 18.95 -30.16
C GLY A 75 -4.11 19.03 -28.73
N ARG A 76 -4.92 19.34 -27.73
CA ARG A 76 -4.52 19.40 -26.32
C ARG A 76 -4.81 18.08 -25.62
N ASP A 77 -3.95 17.67 -24.71
CA ASP A 77 -4.17 16.55 -23.79
C ASP A 77 -4.59 17.09 -22.43
N THR A 78 -5.88 17.00 -22.12
CA THR A 78 -6.47 17.53 -20.88
C THR A 78 -5.81 16.93 -19.64
N LEU A 79 -5.39 15.65 -19.68
CA LEU A 79 -4.72 15.01 -18.55
C LEU A 79 -3.30 15.56 -18.34
N VAL A 80 -2.55 15.74 -19.42
CA VAL A 80 -1.21 16.33 -19.35
C VAL A 80 -1.28 17.76 -18.86
N ASP A 81 -2.21 18.57 -19.39
CA ASP A 81 -2.42 19.96 -18.96
C ASP A 81 -2.77 20.01 -17.46
N TRP A 82 -3.65 19.10 -16.99
CA TRP A 82 -4.00 18.99 -15.58
C TRP A 82 -2.80 18.60 -14.71
N LEU A 83 -2.00 17.61 -15.14
CA LEU A 83 -0.80 17.18 -14.43
C LEU A 83 0.25 18.28 -14.31
N LEU A 84 0.46 19.05 -15.38
CA LEU A 84 1.40 20.18 -15.37
C LEU A 84 0.93 21.30 -14.44
N ALA A 85 -0.38 21.52 -14.36
CA ALA A 85 -0.95 22.55 -13.50
C ALA A 85 -1.04 22.16 -12.02
N ASN A 86 -1.20 20.86 -11.71
CA ASN A 86 -1.56 20.41 -10.37
C ASN A 86 -0.63 19.31 -9.83
N GLY A 87 0.12 18.64 -10.70
CA GLY A 87 0.82 17.39 -10.32
C GLY A 87 1.92 17.57 -9.28
N ALA A 88 2.56 18.74 -9.23
CA ALA A 88 3.63 19.00 -8.26
C ALA A 88 3.12 19.21 -6.83
N ASP A 89 1.92 19.80 -6.71
CA ASP A 89 1.34 20.18 -5.41
C ASP A 89 0.10 19.36 -5.03
N TYR A 90 -0.25 18.35 -5.87
CA TYR A 90 -1.42 17.54 -5.62
C TYR A 90 -1.25 16.66 -4.38
N THR A 91 -2.02 16.94 -3.37
CA THR A 91 -2.17 16.08 -2.20
C THR A 91 -3.41 15.20 -2.39
N ALA A 92 -3.20 13.89 -2.45
CA ALA A 92 -4.33 12.96 -2.51
C ALA A 92 -5.27 13.18 -1.31
N PRO A 93 -6.60 13.07 -1.50
CA PRO A 93 -7.53 13.17 -0.38
C PRO A 93 -7.12 12.20 0.72
N GLU A 94 -7.07 12.70 1.93
CA GLU A 94 -6.82 11.85 3.10
C GLU A 94 -7.91 10.81 3.20
N GLN A 95 -7.51 9.57 3.34
CA GLN A 95 -8.40 8.44 3.60
C GLN A 95 -8.07 7.87 4.99
N PRO A 96 -8.47 8.57 6.06
CA PRO A 96 -8.08 8.22 7.43
C PRO A 96 -8.54 6.83 7.84
N ASP A 97 -9.70 6.42 7.33
CA ASP A 97 -10.32 5.12 7.65
C ASP A 97 -9.83 3.97 6.75
N ALA A 98 -9.03 4.27 5.72
CA ALA A 98 -8.46 3.22 4.88
C ALA A 98 -7.50 2.35 5.68
N PRO A 99 -7.44 1.03 5.40
CA PRO A 99 -6.47 0.15 6.04
C PRO A 99 -5.04 0.66 5.86
N LEU A 100 -4.27 0.65 6.95
CA LEU A 100 -2.85 0.93 6.91
C LEU A 100 -2.13 -0.28 6.31
N THR A 101 -1.41 -0.09 5.21
CA THR A 101 -0.62 -1.16 4.62
C THR A 101 0.76 -1.25 5.28
N ARG A 102 1.36 -2.44 5.25
CA ARG A 102 2.69 -2.69 5.80
C ARG A 102 3.77 -1.85 5.11
N GLY A 103 3.66 -1.66 3.79
CA GLY A 103 4.55 -0.78 3.03
C GLY A 103 4.41 0.69 3.42
N ARG A 104 3.16 1.16 3.64
CA ARG A 104 2.92 2.53 4.09
C ARG A 104 3.49 2.76 5.50
N LEU A 105 3.32 1.82 6.42
CA LEU A 105 3.91 1.94 7.75
C LEU A 105 5.44 1.99 7.67
N ALA A 106 6.07 1.15 6.86
CA ALA A 106 7.51 1.20 6.65
C ALA A 106 7.98 2.55 6.09
N TRP A 107 7.24 3.11 5.14
CA TRP A 107 7.51 4.45 4.61
C TRP A 107 7.37 5.55 5.67
N MET A 108 6.32 5.51 6.49
CA MET A 108 6.11 6.48 7.56
C MET A 108 7.25 6.44 8.61
N LEU A 109 7.70 5.25 8.99
CA LEU A 109 8.82 5.08 9.92
C LEU A 109 10.13 5.61 9.34
N TRP A 110 10.39 5.35 8.07
CA TRP A 110 11.55 5.87 7.36
C TRP A 110 11.52 7.41 7.25
N GLN A 111 10.35 8.01 6.94
CA GLN A 111 10.18 9.46 6.94
C GLN A 111 10.45 10.06 8.34
N ALA A 112 9.93 9.43 9.40
CA ALA A 112 10.15 9.85 10.78
C ALA A 112 11.63 9.73 11.21
N ALA A 113 12.39 8.83 10.58
CA ALA A 113 13.84 8.72 10.77
C ALA A 113 14.65 9.77 9.99
N GLY A 114 13.99 10.69 9.27
CA GLY A 114 14.65 11.71 8.44
C GLY A 114 14.94 11.25 7.01
N ALA A 115 14.27 10.21 6.54
CA ALA A 115 14.37 9.66 5.17
C ALA A 115 15.83 9.38 4.74
N PRO A 116 16.62 8.63 5.53
CA PRO A 116 18.01 8.34 5.19
C PRO A 116 18.11 7.54 3.89
N GLU A 117 19.24 7.63 3.21
CA GLU A 117 19.53 6.80 2.03
C GLU A 117 19.44 5.30 2.39
N ALA A 118 18.80 4.52 1.52
CA ALA A 118 18.57 3.11 1.75
C ALA A 118 18.75 2.32 0.44
N GLU A 119 19.39 1.16 0.55
CA GLU A 119 19.53 0.22 -0.56
C GLU A 119 18.20 -0.52 -0.79
N PRO A 120 17.94 -0.95 -2.03
CA PRO A 120 16.76 -1.75 -2.34
C PRO A 120 16.72 -3.05 -1.53
N ALA A 121 15.57 -3.36 -0.95
CA ALA A 121 15.39 -4.62 -0.23
C ALA A 121 15.21 -5.81 -1.19
N PRO A 122 15.68 -7.02 -0.82
CA PRO A 122 15.69 -8.19 -1.70
C PRO A 122 14.36 -8.97 -1.70
N PHE A 123 13.22 -8.31 -1.47
CA PHE A 123 11.92 -8.99 -1.39
C PHE A 123 11.32 -9.19 -2.78
N SER A 124 10.80 -10.41 -3.03
CA SER A 124 10.30 -10.84 -4.33
C SER A 124 9.01 -10.16 -4.77
N ASP A 125 8.24 -9.61 -3.83
CA ASP A 125 6.96 -8.92 -4.04
C ASP A 125 7.08 -7.39 -4.00
N LEU A 126 8.30 -6.86 -3.89
CA LEU A 126 8.52 -5.44 -3.83
C LEU A 126 8.65 -4.85 -5.24
N MET A 127 7.78 -3.88 -5.54
CA MET A 127 7.91 -3.11 -6.79
C MET A 127 9.01 -2.05 -6.61
N PRO A 128 10.07 -2.05 -7.45
CA PRO A 128 11.22 -1.15 -7.28
C PRO A 128 10.88 0.34 -7.29
N PHE A 129 9.79 0.71 -8.00
CA PHE A 129 9.36 2.11 -8.13
C PHE A 129 8.19 2.47 -7.19
N ALA A 130 7.81 1.60 -6.27
CA ALA A 130 6.80 1.92 -5.30
C ALA A 130 7.30 3.00 -4.34
N TYR A 131 6.43 3.95 -3.97
CA TYR A 131 6.78 5.06 -3.07
C TYR A 131 7.33 4.60 -1.72
N TYR A 132 6.92 3.42 -1.27
CA TYR A 132 7.35 2.82 -0.01
C TYR A 132 8.65 2.02 -0.12
N ALA A 133 9.17 1.78 -1.33
CA ALA A 133 10.34 0.93 -1.54
C ALA A 133 11.59 1.40 -0.75
N PRO A 134 11.93 2.70 -0.69
CA PRO A 134 13.03 3.18 0.16
C PRO A 134 12.80 2.89 1.65
N GLY A 135 11.56 3.08 2.12
CA GLY A 135 11.20 2.79 3.51
C GLY A 135 11.29 1.31 3.86
N VAL A 136 10.90 0.43 2.93
CA VAL A 136 11.05 -1.03 3.11
C VAL A 136 12.54 -1.41 3.12
N GLY A 137 13.36 -0.84 2.22
CA GLY A 137 14.80 -1.05 2.21
C GLY A 137 15.46 -0.65 3.53
N TRP A 138 15.14 0.53 4.03
CA TRP A 138 15.63 1.00 5.32
C TRP A 138 15.17 0.12 6.48
N CYS A 139 13.91 -0.27 6.52
CA CYS A 139 13.39 -1.16 7.56
C CYS A 139 14.10 -2.51 7.60
N ASP A 140 14.41 -3.08 6.43
CA ASP A 140 15.13 -4.35 6.32
C ASP A 140 16.58 -4.21 6.82
N GLN A 141 17.31 -3.18 6.36
CA GLN A 141 18.70 -2.92 6.76
C GLN A 141 18.85 -2.64 8.25
N THR A 142 17.89 -1.97 8.85
CA THR A 142 17.93 -1.58 10.26
C THR A 142 17.27 -2.61 11.19
N GLY A 143 16.63 -3.64 10.63
CA GLY A 143 15.90 -4.65 11.39
C GLY A 143 14.57 -4.15 11.99
N VAL A 144 14.09 -2.98 11.60
CA VAL A 144 12.78 -2.44 12.04
C VAL A 144 11.66 -3.32 11.54
N ALA A 145 11.72 -3.77 10.28
CA ALA A 145 10.79 -4.76 9.75
C ALA A 145 11.53 -5.69 8.78
N ASN A 146 11.28 -6.97 8.92
CA ASN A 146 11.83 -8.01 8.05
C ASN A 146 10.72 -8.59 7.17
N GLY A 147 11.10 -9.34 6.13
CA GLY A 147 10.15 -10.11 5.33
C GLY A 147 9.50 -11.25 6.12
N VAL A 148 8.57 -11.91 5.46
CA VAL A 148 7.94 -13.14 5.95
C VAL A 148 8.64 -14.37 5.37
N PRO A 149 8.42 -15.56 5.94
CA PRO A 149 8.92 -16.80 5.34
C PRO A 149 8.49 -16.89 3.86
N GLY A 150 9.44 -17.21 2.99
CA GLY A 150 9.23 -17.23 1.53
C GLY A 150 9.80 -16.02 0.79
N GLY A 151 10.43 -15.06 1.49
CA GLY A 151 11.16 -13.94 0.85
C GLY A 151 10.29 -12.80 0.37
N ALA A 152 9.06 -12.68 0.85
CA ALA A 152 8.16 -11.57 0.58
C ALA A 152 8.12 -10.56 1.74
N PHE A 153 7.82 -9.29 1.46
CA PHE A 153 7.57 -8.26 2.47
C PHE A 153 6.10 -8.09 2.80
N ARG A 154 5.21 -8.39 1.84
CA ARG A 154 3.77 -8.19 1.91
C ARG A 154 3.38 -6.70 2.04
N ALA A 155 4.07 -5.84 1.27
CA ALA A 155 3.93 -4.39 1.37
C ALA A 155 2.49 -3.88 1.17
N SER A 156 1.70 -4.50 0.31
CA SER A 156 0.31 -4.15 0.03
C SER A 156 -0.70 -4.72 1.04
N CYS A 157 -0.29 -5.65 1.90
CA CYS A 157 -1.19 -6.21 2.90
C CYS A 157 -1.45 -5.21 4.03
N ALA A 158 -2.67 -5.20 4.53
CA ALA A 158 -3.03 -4.45 5.73
C ALA A 158 -2.22 -4.95 6.93
N VAL A 159 -1.76 -4.03 7.77
CA VAL A 159 -0.97 -4.34 8.96
C VAL A 159 -1.88 -4.53 10.18
N THR A 160 -1.62 -5.57 10.96
CA THR A 160 -2.32 -5.79 12.22
C THR A 160 -1.70 -4.97 13.35
N LEU A 161 -2.44 -4.82 14.46
CA LEU A 161 -1.93 -4.12 15.64
C LEU A 161 -0.64 -4.77 16.18
N GLU A 162 -0.57 -6.09 16.23
CA GLU A 162 0.62 -6.80 16.72
C GLU A 162 1.83 -6.66 15.79
N GLU A 163 1.62 -6.64 14.47
CA GLU A 163 2.67 -6.36 13.48
C GLU A 163 3.18 -4.92 13.61
N ALA A 164 2.26 -3.96 13.72
CA ALA A 164 2.60 -2.55 13.91
C ALA A 164 3.33 -2.32 15.24
N ALA A 165 2.87 -2.92 16.34
CA ALA A 165 3.53 -2.83 17.63
C ALA A 165 4.98 -3.32 17.55
N GLN A 166 5.24 -4.41 16.84
CA GLN A 166 6.60 -4.91 16.66
C GLN A 166 7.47 -3.94 15.85
N MET A 167 6.94 -3.40 14.75
CA MET A 167 7.67 -2.41 13.93
C MET A 167 7.97 -1.13 14.73
N LEU A 168 7.00 -0.61 15.49
CA LEU A 168 7.16 0.59 16.31
C LEU A 168 8.16 0.38 17.45
N VAL A 169 8.13 -0.74 18.15
CA VAL A 169 9.09 -1.04 19.23
C VAL A 169 10.52 -1.14 18.69
N ARG A 170 10.70 -1.79 17.54
CA ARG A 170 12.00 -1.86 16.88
C ARG A 170 12.47 -0.51 16.39
N PHE A 171 11.56 0.31 15.85
CA PHE A 171 11.84 1.69 15.45
C PHE A 171 12.35 2.53 16.63
N VAL A 172 11.66 2.47 17.76
CA VAL A 172 12.07 3.19 18.99
C VAL A 172 13.47 2.77 19.40
N ARG A 173 13.78 1.46 19.42
CA ARG A 173 15.11 0.95 19.74
C ARG A 173 16.16 1.42 18.74
N GLN A 174 15.84 1.38 17.44
CA GLN A 174 16.73 1.81 16.35
C GLN A 174 17.04 3.31 16.42
N GLN A 175 16.07 4.14 16.78
CA GLN A 175 16.24 5.59 16.89
C GLN A 175 16.77 6.04 18.26
N GLY A 176 16.95 5.12 19.21
CA GLY A 176 17.39 5.44 20.57
C GLY A 176 16.35 6.31 21.32
N LEU A 177 15.08 6.25 20.95
CA LEU A 177 14.01 6.97 21.61
C LEU A 177 13.69 6.32 22.98
N THR A 178 13.24 7.15 23.91
CA THR A 178 12.83 6.70 25.25
C THR A 178 11.42 7.20 25.58
N PRO A 179 10.38 6.61 24.95
CA PRO A 179 9.00 7.03 25.23
C PRO A 179 8.66 6.82 26.70
N ALA A 180 7.88 7.73 27.26
CA ALA A 180 7.43 7.63 28.64
C ALA A 180 6.52 6.41 28.84
N GLU A 181 6.74 5.65 29.90
CA GLU A 181 5.82 4.59 30.31
C GLU A 181 4.64 5.23 31.06
N VAL A 182 3.46 5.17 30.45
CA VAL A 182 2.22 5.75 30.98
C VAL A 182 1.29 4.69 31.59
N ARG A 183 1.62 3.41 31.42
CA ARG A 183 0.87 2.27 31.97
C ARG A 183 1.79 1.24 32.57
N SER A 184 1.28 0.53 33.59
CA SER A 184 1.93 -0.60 34.24
C SER A 184 1.10 -1.87 34.10
N GLY A 185 1.70 -3.02 34.36
CA GLY A 185 1.02 -4.31 34.33
C GLY A 185 0.92 -4.93 32.94
N ALA A 186 0.18 -6.02 32.85
CA ALA A 186 -0.08 -6.73 31.60
C ALA A 186 -1.14 -5.98 30.77
N PRO A 187 -1.06 -6.04 29.43
CA PRO A 187 -2.06 -5.44 28.57
C PRO A 187 -3.42 -6.14 28.76
N VAL A 188 -4.49 -5.36 28.76
CA VAL A 188 -5.87 -5.86 28.72
C VAL A 188 -6.33 -5.82 27.27
N LEU A 189 -6.42 -7.01 26.65
CA LEU A 189 -6.68 -7.17 25.23
C LEU A 189 -7.93 -8.02 24.99
N ALA A 190 -8.51 -7.94 23.78
CA ALA A 190 -9.63 -8.78 23.37
C ALA A 190 -9.23 -10.25 23.17
N SER A 191 -7.98 -10.51 22.82
CA SER A 191 -7.38 -11.84 22.64
C SER A 191 -5.89 -11.82 22.96
N ASP A 192 -5.28 -12.98 23.13
CA ASP A 192 -3.84 -13.05 23.31
C ASP A 192 -3.10 -12.74 21.98
N PRO A 193 -2.04 -11.92 22.01
CA PRO A 193 -1.20 -11.70 20.85
C PRO A 193 -0.43 -12.97 20.48
N ALA A 194 -0.01 -13.07 19.24
CA ALA A 194 0.86 -14.16 18.80
C ALA A 194 2.15 -14.19 19.64
N PRO A 195 2.73 -15.38 19.93
CA PRO A 195 3.92 -15.49 20.78
C PRO A 195 5.10 -14.61 20.35
N TRP A 196 5.28 -14.42 19.05
CA TRP A 196 6.34 -13.57 18.48
C TRP A 196 6.12 -12.07 18.73
N ALA A 197 4.89 -11.64 18.95
CA ALA A 197 4.52 -10.24 19.14
C ALA A 197 4.30 -9.85 20.61
N SER A 198 4.15 -10.83 21.50
CA SER A 198 3.74 -10.61 22.90
C SER A 198 4.59 -9.57 23.64
N GLU A 199 5.92 -9.62 23.50
CA GLU A 199 6.81 -8.64 24.11
C GLU A 199 6.59 -7.23 23.55
N SER A 200 6.47 -7.12 22.22
CA SER A 200 6.29 -5.82 21.56
C SER A 200 4.93 -5.22 21.88
N VAL A 201 3.88 -6.03 21.92
CA VAL A 201 2.53 -5.56 22.32
C VAL A 201 2.53 -5.10 23.77
N ALA A 202 3.19 -5.84 24.69
CA ALA A 202 3.31 -5.43 26.09
C ALA A 202 4.12 -4.12 26.24
N GLN A 203 5.17 -3.93 25.47
CA GLN A 203 5.93 -2.69 25.48
C GLN A 203 5.14 -1.53 24.91
N ALA A 204 4.46 -1.72 23.78
CA ALA A 204 3.57 -0.72 23.19
C ALA A 204 2.41 -0.36 24.13
N TRP A 205 1.91 -1.32 24.90
CA TRP A 205 0.92 -1.07 25.97
C TRP A 205 1.48 -0.10 27.03
N ARG A 206 2.70 -0.35 27.53
CA ARG A 206 3.33 0.53 28.54
C ARG A 206 3.47 1.97 28.03
N TRP A 207 3.77 2.16 26.75
CA TRP A 207 3.85 3.47 26.12
C TRP A 207 2.48 4.09 25.77
N GLY A 208 1.37 3.39 26.11
CA GLY A 208 0.02 3.86 25.83
C GLY A 208 -0.40 3.83 24.36
N LEU A 209 0.34 3.09 23.52
CA LEU A 209 0.05 2.97 22.09
C LEU A 209 -1.09 1.96 21.80
N VAL A 210 -1.29 0.98 22.69
CA VAL A 210 -2.33 -0.03 22.56
C VAL A 210 -3.51 0.35 23.45
N ALA A 211 -4.73 0.39 22.90
CA ALA A 211 -5.93 0.68 23.66
C ALA A 211 -6.35 -0.51 24.53
N GLU A 212 -7.08 -0.26 25.62
CA GLU A 212 -7.72 -1.30 26.41
C GLU A 212 -8.79 -2.00 25.58
N GLY A 213 -8.82 -3.33 25.62
CA GLY A 213 -9.73 -4.14 24.83
C GLY A 213 -9.37 -4.24 23.33
N ALA A 214 -8.20 -3.73 22.92
CA ALA A 214 -7.78 -3.83 21.53
C ALA A 214 -7.58 -5.29 21.11
N ASP A 215 -7.93 -5.59 19.86
CA ASP A 215 -7.66 -6.87 19.23
C ASP A 215 -6.26 -6.84 18.57
N PRO A 216 -5.31 -7.67 19.02
CA PRO A 216 -3.96 -7.74 18.42
C PRO A 216 -3.97 -8.06 16.92
N THR A 217 -4.93 -8.84 16.47
CA THR A 217 -5.09 -9.23 15.06
C THR A 217 -5.90 -8.22 14.25
N GLY A 218 -6.46 -7.20 14.91
CA GLY A 218 -7.22 -6.13 14.28
C GLY A 218 -6.34 -5.30 13.33
N VAL A 219 -6.87 -5.00 12.16
CA VAL A 219 -6.21 -4.16 11.16
C VAL A 219 -6.26 -2.69 11.59
N LEU A 220 -5.13 -2.01 11.49
CA LEU A 220 -5.07 -0.57 11.76
C LEU A 220 -5.51 0.25 10.56
N THR A 221 -6.14 1.40 10.83
CA THR A 221 -6.38 2.43 9.82
C THR A 221 -5.17 3.36 9.66
N ARG A 222 -5.14 4.15 8.59
CA ARG A 222 -4.09 5.15 8.35
C ARG A 222 -4.01 6.16 9.49
N ALA A 223 -5.15 6.71 9.90
CA ALA A 223 -5.21 7.65 11.02
C ALA A 223 -4.69 7.06 12.33
N GLN A 224 -5.01 5.79 12.60
CA GLN A 224 -4.46 5.12 13.78
C GLN A 224 -2.94 4.99 13.72
N GLY A 225 -2.39 4.59 12.57
CA GLY A 225 -0.94 4.50 12.39
C GLY A 225 -0.22 5.84 12.57
N GLU A 226 -0.76 6.90 11.99
CA GLU A 226 -0.26 8.26 12.14
C GLU A 226 -0.29 8.74 13.59
N ALA A 227 -1.39 8.49 14.29
CA ALA A 227 -1.53 8.82 15.70
C ALA A 227 -0.54 8.05 16.60
N LEU A 228 -0.28 6.77 16.30
CA LEU A 228 0.71 5.97 17.03
C LEU A 228 2.12 6.51 16.83
N LEU A 229 2.49 6.86 15.61
CA LEU A 229 3.80 7.42 15.30
C LEU A 229 4.00 8.80 15.92
N ALA A 230 3.01 9.67 15.84
CA ALA A 230 3.06 11.00 16.44
C ALA A 230 3.31 10.95 17.95
N ARG A 231 2.76 9.98 18.66
CA ARG A 231 3.00 9.78 20.12
C ARG A 231 4.42 9.33 20.44
N LEU A 232 5.13 8.75 19.49
CA LEU A 232 6.51 8.29 19.71
C LEU A 232 7.53 9.37 19.38
N THR A 233 7.17 10.35 18.55
CA THR A 233 8.07 11.39 18.04
C THR A 233 7.81 12.76 18.68
N SER A 234 6.80 12.88 19.55
CA SER A 234 6.51 14.07 20.37
C SER A 234 7.27 14.00 21.69
#